data_f4af64af564e237e5162b96d57c48641
#
_entry.id   f4af64af564e237e5162b96d57c48641
#
_cell.length_a   1.000
_cell.length_b   1.000
_cell.length_c   1.000
_cell.angle_alpha   90.00
_cell.angle_beta   90.00
_cell.angle_gamma   90.00
#
_symmetry.space_group_name_H-M   'P 1'
#
loop_
_entity.id
_entity.type
_entity.pdbx_description
1 polymer ?
#
loop_
_entity_poly.entity_id
_entity_poly.type
_entity_poly.pdbx_seq_one_letter_code
_entity_poly.pdbx_strand_id
1 'polypeptide(L)'
;MKSNFTRLTVRHSSPRAKLNNELAALEGRPEAVYHFGVPLKITRASIHQIQLNTRMPFKYGIATMTEVPMVFIRLDTEVDGRPSWGIASDLLPPKWFTKVPDDPIDKEVADMLRVIRRALAHSVGVESPTAFDAWRTIYNQQAAWAKAEKIAPLLAHFGTSLVERAVIESVCRAVGRSLGQALRDGTLGFEPGAIHPVLSKRSAAELLPKQPLAKVISRHTVGLADPLSVDGIPEDQRLNDSLPQSLDQCIRAYGLRHFKIKINGDLDTDLERLRCIAVAIEQQSPDNYEFSLDGNEQFKSVVEFRKHWTNLANDTVLASFFKHLLFVEQPFHRDIALEDSVGDGFDDWPGRPPIIIDESDATINSLPTALTLGYAGTSHKNCKGIFKGVANACLLSARREACHLSVMSGEDLCNIGPVSVIQDLAVMATLGIESVERNGHHYMAGLSQFPDVTQRQVLSAHAGLYRVGEQGWPTLEIRNGRIDLRSVNDQSFGTGFDLDLSPFEETGLAEE
;
A
#
# COMPACT_ATOMS: atom_id res chain seq x y z
N MET A 1 -37.24 -18.75 -21.74
CA MET A 1 -36.15 -19.06 -22.65
C MET A 1 -35.05 -19.74 -21.85
N LYS A 2 -34.77 -21.00 -22.10
CA LYS A 2 -33.81 -21.83 -21.37
C LYS A 2 -32.42 -21.55 -21.94
N SER A 3 -31.46 -21.06 -21.14
CA SER A 3 -30.06 -20.92 -21.55
C SER A 3 -29.30 -22.24 -21.25
N ASN A 4 -28.77 -22.85 -22.30
CA ASN A 4 -27.92 -24.02 -22.25
C ASN A 4 -26.53 -23.63 -21.69
N PHE A 5 -26.18 -24.12 -20.52
CA PHE A 5 -24.80 -24.21 -20.05
C PHE A 5 -24.18 -25.51 -20.55
N THR A 6 -23.31 -25.41 -21.55
CA THR A 6 -22.48 -26.53 -22.02
C THR A 6 -21.32 -26.72 -21.02
N ARG A 7 -21.27 -27.86 -20.34
CA ARG A 7 -20.15 -28.29 -19.49
C ARG A 7 -18.92 -28.53 -20.39
N LEU A 8 -17.95 -27.63 -20.34
CA LEU A 8 -16.60 -27.91 -20.83
C LEU A 8 -15.84 -28.70 -19.75
N THR A 9 -15.55 -29.95 -20.06
CA THR A 9 -14.61 -30.80 -19.29
C THR A 9 -13.20 -30.31 -19.51
N VAL A 10 -12.68 -29.53 -18.56
CA VAL A 10 -11.27 -29.10 -18.51
C VAL A 10 -10.45 -30.22 -17.87
N ARG A 11 -9.48 -30.78 -18.61
CA ARG A 11 -8.45 -31.67 -18.04
C ARG A 11 -7.62 -30.89 -17.01
N HIS A 12 -7.57 -31.36 -15.78
CA HIS A 12 -6.77 -30.78 -14.71
C HIS A 12 -5.27 -30.99 -15.00
N SER A 13 -4.58 -29.95 -15.47
CA SER A 13 -3.13 -29.82 -15.34
C SER A 13 -2.81 -29.12 -14.01
N SER A 14 -1.69 -29.50 -13.35
CA SER A 14 -1.32 -28.89 -12.07
C SER A 14 -1.15 -27.36 -12.22
N PRO A 15 -1.41 -26.56 -11.16
CA PRO A 15 -1.26 -25.09 -11.18
C PRO A 15 0.11 -24.62 -11.67
N ARG A 16 1.18 -25.34 -11.30
CA ARG A 16 2.56 -25.08 -11.76
C ARG A 16 2.72 -25.24 -13.27
N ALA A 17 2.09 -26.27 -13.88
CA ALA A 17 2.12 -26.47 -15.33
C ALA A 17 1.26 -25.44 -16.09
N LYS A 18 0.17 -24.95 -15.47
CA LYS A 18 -0.66 -23.87 -16.03
C LYS A 18 0.09 -22.54 -16.07
N LEU A 19 0.71 -22.13 -14.98
CA LEU A 19 1.45 -20.85 -14.93
C LEU A 19 2.62 -20.85 -15.93
N ASN A 20 3.40 -21.93 -16.03
CA ASN A 20 4.49 -22.03 -17.00
C ASN A 20 3.98 -21.95 -18.44
N ASN A 21 2.83 -22.54 -18.76
CA ASN A 21 2.19 -22.42 -20.07
C ASN A 21 1.55 -21.05 -20.30
N GLU A 22 1.00 -20.42 -19.26
CA GLU A 22 0.43 -19.08 -19.27
C GLU A 22 1.51 -18.03 -19.46
N LEU A 23 2.65 -18.16 -18.76
CA LEU A 23 3.80 -17.30 -18.91
C LEU A 23 4.45 -17.43 -20.30
N ALA A 24 4.53 -18.63 -20.85
CA ALA A 24 5.00 -18.86 -22.22
C ALA A 24 4.08 -18.24 -23.29
N ALA A 25 2.78 -18.12 -23.03
CA ALA A 25 1.83 -17.48 -23.96
C ALA A 25 1.99 -15.94 -24.02
N LEU A 26 2.69 -15.33 -23.04
CA LEU A 26 3.00 -13.89 -23.00
C LEU A 26 4.26 -13.51 -23.82
N GLU A 27 5.00 -14.47 -24.34
CA GLU A 27 6.31 -14.26 -25.02
C GLU A 27 6.27 -13.72 -26.46
N GLY A 28 5.13 -13.33 -26.98
CA GLY A 28 4.99 -13.03 -28.42
C GLY A 28 4.78 -11.56 -28.81
N ARG A 29 5.83 -10.70 -28.84
CA ARG A 29 6.01 -9.58 -29.80
C ARG A 29 7.42 -9.01 -29.69
N PRO A 30 8.10 -8.58 -30.80
CA PRO A 30 9.47 -8.10 -30.76
C PRO A 30 9.57 -6.59 -30.60
N GLU A 31 10.60 -6.20 -29.84
CA GLU A 31 11.46 -5.02 -29.90
C GLU A 31 10.86 -3.61 -29.93
N ALA A 32 11.02 -2.89 -28.80
CA ALA A 32 11.61 -1.55 -28.75
C ALA A 32 12.27 -1.35 -27.38
N VAL A 33 13.53 -1.68 -27.25
CA VAL A 33 14.35 -1.30 -26.09
C VAL A 33 14.83 0.13 -26.34
N TYR A 34 14.17 1.09 -25.68
CA TYR A 34 14.71 2.46 -25.58
C TYR A 34 15.22 2.67 -24.16
N HIS A 35 16.54 2.54 -23.99
CA HIS A 35 17.23 2.98 -22.79
C HIS A 35 17.36 4.49 -22.80
N PHE A 36 16.45 5.22 -22.20
CA PHE A 36 16.54 6.64 -21.91
C PHE A 36 16.43 6.90 -20.42
N GLY A 37 17.34 6.32 -19.63
CA GLY A 37 17.52 6.71 -18.25
C GLY A 37 18.29 8.01 -18.13
N VAL A 38 18.09 8.73 -17.02
CA VAL A 38 18.85 9.93 -16.69
C VAL A 38 19.87 9.57 -15.62
N PRO A 39 21.19 9.84 -15.86
CA PRO A 39 22.24 9.51 -14.92
C PRO A 39 22.11 10.35 -13.65
N LEU A 40 22.41 9.73 -12.52
CA LEU A 40 22.37 10.38 -11.23
C LEU A 40 23.52 9.95 -10.32
N LYS A 41 23.84 10.85 -9.36
CA LYS A 41 24.74 10.60 -8.25
C LYS A 41 24.06 11.05 -6.96
N ILE A 42 24.08 10.22 -5.94
CA ILE A 42 23.58 10.57 -4.59
C ILE A 42 24.75 11.11 -3.77
N THR A 43 24.67 12.39 -3.41
CA THR A 43 25.81 13.10 -2.79
C THR A 43 25.70 13.19 -1.26
N ARG A 44 24.48 13.30 -0.74
CA ARG A 44 24.21 13.44 0.71
C ARG A 44 22.86 12.85 1.05
N ALA A 45 22.72 12.41 2.30
CA ALA A 45 21.46 11.98 2.91
C ALA A 45 21.28 12.63 4.27
N SER A 46 20.03 12.88 4.67
CA SER A 46 19.65 13.23 6.04
C SER A 46 18.35 12.54 6.43
N ILE A 47 18.15 12.36 7.73
CA ILE A 47 16.94 11.77 8.32
C ILE A 47 16.44 12.71 9.43
N HIS A 48 15.14 12.97 9.41
CA HIS A 48 14.45 13.81 10.39
C HIS A 48 13.20 13.08 10.87
N GLN A 49 12.73 13.41 12.07
CA GLN A 49 11.53 12.79 12.62
C GLN A 49 10.69 13.76 13.43
N ILE A 50 9.41 13.40 13.56
CA ILE A 50 8.45 14.06 14.46
C ILE A 50 7.61 12.97 15.13
N GLN A 51 7.33 13.13 16.43
CA GLN A 51 6.39 12.30 17.15
C GLN A 51 4.97 12.79 16.93
N LEU A 52 4.07 11.88 16.53
CA LEU A 52 2.66 12.17 16.31
C LEU A 52 1.79 11.38 17.27
N ASN A 53 0.65 11.95 17.65
CA ASN A 53 -0.37 11.31 18.47
C ASN A 53 -1.61 11.03 17.63
N THR A 54 -2.22 9.87 17.81
CA THR A 54 -3.53 9.60 17.23
C THR A 54 -4.61 10.31 18.03
N ARG A 55 -5.72 10.70 17.40
CA ARG A 55 -6.87 11.29 18.09
C ARG A 55 -7.68 10.26 18.88
N MET A 56 -7.56 8.99 18.51
CA MET A 56 -8.14 7.83 19.21
C MET A 56 -7.26 6.60 18.96
N PRO A 57 -7.30 5.57 19.83
CA PRO A 57 -6.50 4.37 19.65
C PRO A 57 -6.84 3.66 18.35
N PHE A 58 -5.82 3.30 17.55
CA PHE A 58 -5.98 2.46 16.37
C PHE A 58 -5.54 1.04 16.67
N LYS A 59 -6.51 0.10 16.66
CA LYS A 59 -6.25 -1.33 16.90
C LYS A 59 -6.21 -2.10 15.59
N TYR A 60 -5.06 -2.68 15.27
CA TYR A 60 -4.83 -3.53 14.09
C TYR A 60 -3.95 -4.72 14.44
N GLY A 61 -4.25 -5.91 13.88
CA GLY A 61 -3.53 -7.13 14.20
C GLY A 61 -3.41 -7.33 15.71
N ILE A 62 -2.16 -7.33 16.23
CA ILE A 62 -1.85 -7.47 17.66
C ILE A 62 -1.49 -6.14 18.33
N ALA A 63 -1.50 -5.02 17.60
CA ALA A 63 -1.08 -3.71 18.07
C ALA A 63 -2.25 -2.78 18.39
N THR A 64 -1.99 -1.84 19.31
CA THR A 64 -2.80 -0.64 19.51
C THR A 64 -1.89 0.56 19.46
N MET A 65 -2.10 1.45 18.47
CA MET A 65 -1.31 2.65 18.24
C MET A 65 -2.04 3.86 18.82
N THR A 66 -1.37 4.58 19.70
CA THR A 66 -1.82 5.88 20.27
C THR A 66 -0.85 7.00 19.93
N GLU A 67 0.38 6.65 19.65
CA GLU A 67 1.44 7.53 19.20
C GLU A 67 2.32 6.79 18.18
N VAL A 68 2.96 7.55 17.28
CA VAL A 68 3.80 6.99 16.23
C VAL A 68 4.79 8.02 15.71
N PRO A 69 6.09 7.68 15.58
CA PRO A 69 7.04 8.53 14.89
C PRO A 69 6.72 8.57 13.39
N MET A 70 6.91 9.74 12.77
CA MET A 70 6.99 9.92 11.33
C MET A 70 8.40 10.33 10.97
N VAL A 71 9.00 9.64 10.01
CA VAL A 71 10.32 9.96 9.48
C VAL A 71 10.22 10.69 8.15
N PHE A 72 11.17 11.60 7.92
CA PHE A 72 11.48 12.22 6.64
C PHE A 72 12.91 11.91 6.29
N ILE A 73 13.15 11.44 5.09
CA ILE A 73 14.50 11.37 4.54
C ILE A 73 14.64 12.35 3.39
N ARG A 74 15.80 13.00 3.30
CA ARG A 74 16.17 13.83 2.16
C ARG A 74 17.45 13.31 1.54
N LEU A 75 17.48 13.22 0.23
CA LEU A 75 18.66 12.95 -0.57
C LEU A 75 19.00 14.19 -1.40
N ASP A 76 20.22 14.69 -1.27
CA ASP A 76 20.79 15.64 -2.24
C ASP A 76 21.49 14.83 -3.33
N THR A 77 21.29 15.21 -4.60
CA THR A 77 21.72 14.46 -5.77
C THR A 77 22.27 15.36 -6.83
N GLU A 78 23.00 14.77 -7.76
CA GLU A 78 23.28 15.35 -9.08
C GLU A 78 22.53 14.51 -10.11
N VAL A 79 21.66 15.12 -10.92
CA VAL A 79 20.90 14.47 -11.98
C VAL A 79 21.28 15.12 -13.29
N ASP A 80 21.84 14.35 -14.22
CA ASP A 80 22.42 14.87 -15.48
C ASP A 80 23.43 16.01 -15.23
N GLY A 81 24.27 15.85 -14.20
CA GLY A 81 25.27 16.85 -13.79
C GLY A 81 24.70 18.11 -13.12
N ARG A 82 23.41 18.16 -12.77
CA ARG A 82 22.75 19.31 -12.14
C ARG A 82 22.33 18.96 -10.72
N PRO A 83 22.51 19.88 -9.76
CA PRO A 83 22.01 19.69 -8.40
C PRO A 83 20.50 19.46 -8.40
N SER A 84 20.06 18.45 -7.64
CA SER A 84 18.66 18.16 -7.36
C SER A 84 18.53 17.59 -5.96
N TRP A 85 17.30 17.32 -5.55
CA TRP A 85 17.01 16.67 -4.27
C TRP A 85 15.66 15.94 -4.34
N GLY A 86 15.50 14.98 -3.46
CA GLY A 86 14.23 14.31 -3.26
C GLY A 86 13.97 14.00 -1.79
N ILE A 87 12.70 13.89 -1.45
CA ILE A 87 12.22 13.60 -0.11
C ILE A 87 11.32 12.37 -0.12
N ALA A 88 11.33 11.63 0.99
CA ALA A 88 10.35 10.60 1.26
C ALA A 88 9.99 10.60 2.74
N SER A 89 8.81 10.09 3.07
CA SER A 89 8.33 10.05 4.44
C SER A 89 7.45 8.82 4.66
N ASP A 90 7.45 8.31 5.89
CA ASP A 90 6.51 7.28 6.33
C ASP A 90 6.32 7.30 7.83
N LEU A 91 5.23 6.71 8.32
CA LEU A 91 5.06 6.40 9.73
C LEU A 91 5.88 5.14 10.09
N LEU A 92 6.22 5.00 11.38
CA LEU A 92 6.90 3.83 11.93
C LEU A 92 5.92 3.01 12.80
N PRO A 93 4.92 2.34 12.20
CA PRO A 93 3.89 1.63 12.95
C PRO A 93 4.46 0.34 13.58
N PRO A 94 4.25 0.11 14.89
CA PRO A 94 4.71 -1.10 15.54
C PRO A 94 3.94 -2.34 15.05
N LYS A 95 4.57 -3.55 15.19
CA LYS A 95 3.94 -4.87 14.96
C LYS A 95 3.43 -5.13 13.53
N TRP A 96 3.80 -4.29 12.54
CA TRP A 96 3.43 -4.53 11.15
C TRP A 96 4.56 -5.20 10.35
N PHE A 97 5.79 -4.67 10.43
CA PHE A 97 6.95 -5.25 9.72
C PHE A 97 7.42 -6.56 10.34
N THR A 98 7.40 -6.62 11.66
CA THR A 98 7.67 -7.80 12.47
C THR A 98 6.46 -8.05 13.36
N LYS A 99 6.05 -9.31 13.51
CA LYS A 99 4.86 -9.65 14.30
C LYS A 99 5.27 -10.44 15.55
N VAL A 100 6.21 -9.86 16.33
CA VAL A 100 6.70 -10.45 17.57
C VAL A 100 5.93 -9.84 18.74
N PRO A 101 5.02 -10.60 19.42
CA PRO A 101 4.11 -10.03 20.41
C PRO A 101 4.82 -9.32 21.58
N ASP A 102 5.90 -9.91 22.07
CA ASP A 102 6.58 -9.48 23.29
C ASP A 102 7.70 -8.45 23.04
N ASP A 103 7.99 -8.09 21.78
CA ASP A 103 8.99 -7.05 21.51
C ASP A 103 8.47 -5.67 21.96
N PRO A 104 9.28 -4.90 22.71
CA PRO A 104 8.95 -3.52 23.06
C PRO A 104 8.74 -2.64 21.82
N ILE A 105 7.82 -1.69 21.87
CA ILE A 105 7.56 -0.74 20.76
C ILE A 105 8.82 0.02 20.40
N ASP A 106 9.56 0.53 21.40
CA ASP A 106 10.80 1.28 21.19
C ASP A 106 11.87 0.47 20.44
N LYS A 107 11.96 -0.85 20.70
CA LYS A 107 12.86 -1.74 19.98
C LYS A 107 12.45 -1.83 18.50
N GLU A 108 11.18 -1.97 18.21
CA GLU A 108 10.70 -2.06 16.84
C GLU A 108 10.90 -0.75 16.05
N VAL A 109 10.69 0.40 16.71
CA VAL A 109 11.01 1.71 16.14
C VAL A 109 12.53 1.82 15.87
N ALA A 110 13.36 1.40 16.82
CA ALA A 110 14.82 1.35 16.62
C ALA A 110 15.23 0.44 15.47
N ASP A 111 14.60 -0.73 15.33
CA ASP A 111 14.85 -1.67 14.22
C ASP A 111 14.45 -1.06 12.87
N MET A 112 13.30 -0.34 12.79
CA MET A 112 12.88 0.38 11.59
C MET A 112 13.88 1.50 11.25
N LEU A 113 14.32 2.29 12.21
CA LEU A 113 15.34 3.32 12.02
C LEU A 113 16.68 2.73 11.58
N ARG A 114 17.07 1.58 12.13
CA ARG A 114 18.31 0.86 11.76
C ARG A 114 18.30 0.48 10.28
N VAL A 115 17.23 -0.10 9.76
CA VAL A 115 17.15 -0.48 8.34
C VAL A 115 17.09 0.74 7.42
N ILE A 116 16.49 1.87 7.86
CA ILE A 116 16.50 3.13 7.12
C ILE A 116 17.92 3.71 7.06
N ARG A 117 18.63 3.82 8.20
CA ARG A 117 20.03 4.30 8.26
C ARG A 117 20.95 3.47 7.37
N ARG A 118 20.77 2.15 7.39
CA ARG A 118 21.56 1.25 6.54
C ARG A 118 21.30 1.48 5.06
N ALA A 119 20.05 1.63 4.64
CA ALA A 119 19.70 1.92 3.25
C ALA A 119 20.26 3.28 2.80
N LEU A 120 20.22 4.30 3.66
CA LEU A 120 20.85 5.60 3.41
C LEU A 120 22.38 5.48 3.27
N ALA A 121 23.04 4.69 4.14
CA ALA A 121 24.46 4.42 4.04
C ALA A 121 24.85 3.70 2.74
N HIS A 122 24.00 2.77 2.26
CA HIS A 122 24.23 2.13 0.95
C HIS A 122 23.97 3.08 -0.23
N SER A 123 23.21 4.17 -0.04
CA SER A 123 22.85 5.08 -1.11
C SER A 123 23.87 6.18 -1.38
N VAL A 124 24.51 6.73 -0.33
CA VAL A 124 25.45 7.85 -0.46
C VAL A 124 26.68 7.42 -1.27
N GLY A 125 27.03 8.19 -2.28
CA GLY A 125 28.12 7.90 -3.21
C GLY A 125 27.73 7.02 -4.40
N VAL A 126 26.50 6.50 -4.46
CA VAL A 126 26.04 5.74 -5.62
C VAL A 126 25.99 6.66 -6.83
N GLU A 127 26.68 6.28 -7.91
CA GLU A 127 26.58 6.82 -9.24
C GLU A 127 25.94 5.78 -10.17
N SER A 128 24.95 6.16 -10.95
CA SER A 128 24.18 5.21 -11.71
C SER A 128 23.63 5.83 -13.01
N PRO A 129 23.51 5.05 -14.10
CA PRO A 129 22.93 5.54 -15.34
C PRO A 129 21.43 5.84 -15.24
N THR A 130 20.73 5.21 -14.28
CA THR A 130 19.29 5.40 -14.11
C THR A 130 18.87 5.30 -12.63
N ALA A 131 17.69 5.86 -12.30
CA ALA A 131 17.08 5.66 -10.97
C ALA A 131 16.83 4.18 -10.67
N PHE A 132 16.44 3.41 -11.67
CA PHE A 132 16.18 1.97 -11.52
C PHE A 132 17.45 1.18 -11.22
N ASP A 133 18.58 1.48 -11.87
CA ASP A 133 19.85 0.82 -11.58
C ASP A 133 20.40 1.21 -10.21
N ALA A 134 20.23 2.49 -9.80
CA ALA A 134 20.55 2.92 -8.45
C ALA A 134 19.76 2.11 -7.42
N TRP A 135 18.43 2.00 -7.60
CA TRP A 135 17.58 1.17 -6.75
C TRP A 135 18.04 -0.28 -6.72
N ARG A 136 18.33 -0.91 -7.87
CA ARG A 136 18.81 -2.31 -7.91
C ARG A 136 20.08 -2.52 -7.10
N THR A 137 21.01 -1.59 -7.18
CA THR A 137 22.25 -1.62 -6.42
C THR A 137 21.97 -1.58 -4.93
N ILE A 138 21.18 -0.60 -4.47
CA ILE A 138 20.83 -0.41 -3.05
C ILE A 138 19.99 -1.59 -2.53
N TYR A 139 19.00 -2.04 -3.33
CA TYR A 139 18.15 -3.19 -2.98
C TYR A 139 18.97 -4.46 -2.73
N ASN A 140 19.92 -4.76 -3.61
CA ASN A 140 20.77 -5.95 -3.48
C ASN A 140 21.74 -5.86 -2.28
N GLN A 141 22.31 -4.69 -2.03
CA GLN A 141 23.18 -4.46 -0.86
C GLN A 141 22.39 -4.61 0.44
N GLN A 142 21.20 -4.01 0.50
CA GLN A 142 20.30 -4.09 1.65
C GLN A 142 19.85 -5.53 1.90
N ALA A 143 19.49 -6.28 0.85
CA ALA A 143 19.10 -7.68 0.96
C ALA A 143 20.25 -8.58 1.47
N ALA A 144 21.47 -8.35 0.98
CA ALA A 144 22.65 -9.09 1.40
C ALA A 144 22.98 -8.81 2.88
N TRP A 145 22.94 -7.55 3.30
CA TRP A 145 23.16 -7.16 4.69
C TRP A 145 22.05 -7.74 5.59
N ALA A 146 20.79 -7.59 5.23
CA ALA A 146 19.67 -8.09 6.03
C ALA A 146 19.73 -9.60 6.23
N LYS A 147 20.15 -10.34 5.19
CA LYS A 147 20.37 -11.79 5.28
C LYS A 147 21.48 -12.14 6.29
N ALA A 148 22.58 -11.39 6.28
CA ALA A 148 23.69 -11.61 7.23
C ALA A 148 23.28 -11.31 8.68
N GLU A 149 22.50 -10.25 8.89
CA GLU A 149 21.96 -9.81 10.18
C GLU A 149 20.66 -10.54 10.62
N LYS A 150 20.13 -11.45 9.78
CA LYS A 150 18.87 -12.19 10.01
C LYS A 150 17.65 -11.27 10.18
N ILE A 151 17.62 -10.14 9.47
CA ILE A 151 16.50 -9.21 9.45
C ILE A 151 15.47 -9.68 8.44
N ALA A 152 14.19 -9.63 8.81
CA ALA A 152 13.09 -10.00 7.91
C ALA A 152 13.09 -9.13 6.65
N PRO A 153 12.91 -9.71 5.44
CA PRO A 153 12.98 -8.95 4.19
C PRO A 153 11.99 -7.78 4.11
N LEU A 154 10.78 -7.92 4.65
CA LEU A 154 9.79 -6.86 4.68
C LEU A 154 10.28 -5.64 5.46
N LEU A 155 10.87 -5.85 6.63
CA LEU A 155 11.49 -4.80 7.44
C LEU A 155 12.70 -4.20 6.73
N ALA A 156 13.60 -5.04 6.20
CA ALA A 156 14.81 -4.56 5.53
C ALA A 156 14.51 -3.62 4.36
N HIS A 157 13.56 -4.00 3.50
CA HIS A 157 13.19 -3.23 2.32
C HIS A 157 12.30 -2.01 2.61
N PHE A 158 11.81 -1.85 3.83
CA PHE A 158 11.23 -0.58 4.27
C PHE A 158 12.24 0.57 4.14
N GLY A 159 13.48 0.37 4.63
CA GLY A 159 14.56 1.35 4.43
C GLY A 159 14.86 1.61 2.95
N THR A 160 14.95 0.54 2.14
CA THR A 160 15.14 0.67 0.68
C THR A 160 14.03 1.51 0.04
N SER A 161 12.77 1.31 0.44
CA SER A 161 11.61 1.99 -0.15
C SER A 161 11.60 3.51 0.06
N LEU A 162 12.12 3.97 1.20
CA LEU A 162 12.26 5.40 1.48
C LEU A 162 13.34 6.02 0.58
N VAL A 163 14.51 5.38 0.46
CA VAL A 163 15.60 5.82 -0.42
C VAL A 163 15.12 5.84 -1.88
N GLU A 164 14.46 4.79 -2.33
CA GLU A 164 13.89 4.66 -3.66
C GLU A 164 12.94 5.82 -4.00
N ARG A 165 12.02 6.17 -3.10
CA ARG A 165 11.07 7.27 -3.29
C ARG A 165 11.78 8.61 -3.43
N ALA A 166 12.78 8.87 -2.59
CA ALA A 166 13.56 10.11 -2.67
C ALA A 166 14.40 10.18 -3.97
N VAL A 167 14.97 9.05 -4.43
CA VAL A 167 15.66 8.98 -5.74
C VAL A 167 14.71 9.28 -6.89
N ILE A 168 13.53 8.64 -6.90
CA ILE A 168 12.50 8.86 -7.94
C ILE A 168 12.08 10.33 -7.97
N GLU A 169 11.78 10.92 -6.79
CA GLU A 169 11.38 12.33 -6.73
C GLU A 169 12.46 13.25 -7.22
N SER A 170 13.73 13.01 -6.84
CA SER A 170 14.86 13.80 -7.27
C SER A 170 15.01 13.83 -8.81
N VAL A 171 14.92 12.66 -9.47
CA VAL A 171 14.98 12.57 -10.93
C VAL A 171 13.76 13.23 -11.55
N CYS A 172 12.55 12.93 -11.12
CA CYS A 172 11.32 13.54 -11.64
C CYS A 172 11.33 15.06 -11.53
N ARG A 173 11.82 15.61 -10.41
CA ARG A 173 11.98 17.04 -10.14
C ARG A 173 12.98 17.67 -11.11
N ALA A 174 14.17 17.06 -11.26
CA ALA A 174 15.23 17.58 -12.12
C ALA A 174 14.82 17.71 -13.58
N VAL A 175 14.02 16.76 -14.06
CA VAL A 175 13.59 16.72 -15.48
C VAL A 175 12.20 17.30 -15.73
N GLY A 176 11.49 17.74 -14.68
CA GLY A 176 10.13 18.29 -14.79
C GLY A 176 9.10 17.27 -15.30
N ARG A 177 9.18 16.01 -14.84
CA ARG A 177 8.25 14.93 -15.18
C ARG A 177 7.47 14.46 -13.95
N SER A 178 6.20 14.14 -14.13
CA SER A 178 5.48 13.40 -13.08
C SER A 178 5.92 11.93 -13.06
N LEU A 179 5.71 11.23 -11.94
CA LEU A 179 6.02 9.80 -11.79
C LEU A 179 5.46 8.98 -12.96
N GLY A 180 4.19 9.18 -13.28
CA GLY A 180 3.53 8.44 -14.36
C GLY A 180 4.12 8.73 -15.76
N GLN A 181 4.58 9.95 -16.01
CA GLN A 181 5.30 10.28 -17.24
C GLN A 181 6.67 9.62 -17.26
N ALA A 182 7.45 9.76 -16.19
CA ALA A 182 8.82 9.26 -16.09
C ALA A 182 8.93 7.72 -16.18
N LEU A 183 7.89 7.00 -15.70
CA LEU A 183 7.80 5.54 -15.90
C LEU A 183 7.47 5.16 -17.34
N ARG A 184 6.60 5.92 -18.02
CA ARG A 184 6.17 5.59 -19.39
C ARG A 184 7.16 5.99 -20.46
N ASP A 185 7.87 7.12 -20.30
CA ASP A 185 8.83 7.62 -21.28
C ASP A 185 10.27 7.09 -21.07
N GLY A 186 10.47 6.22 -20.07
CA GLY A 186 11.74 5.59 -19.78
C GLY A 186 12.73 6.45 -18.98
N THR A 187 12.34 7.66 -18.55
CA THR A 187 13.20 8.59 -17.76
C THR A 187 13.82 7.93 -16.52
N LEU A 188 13.07 7.05 -15.82
CA LEU A 188 13.58 6.34 -14.64
C LEU A 188 14.41 5.09 -14.99
N GLY A 189 14.51 4.70 -16.27
CA GLY A 189 15.18 3.47 -16.70
C GLY A 189 14.48 2.18 -16.27
N PHE A 190 13.22 2.23 -15.89
CA PHE A 190 12.49 1.09 -15.37
C PHE A 190 12.15 0.05 -16.44
N GLU A 191 12.54 -1.19 -16.18
CA GLU A 191 12.28 -2.35 -17.03
C GLU A 191 11.50 -3.43 -16.23
N PRO A 192 10.22 -3.67 -16.55
CA PRO A 192 9.44 -4.71 -15.86
C PRO A 192 10.08 -6.09 -15.94
N GLY A 193 10.70 -6.43 -17.08
CA GLY A 193 11.36 -7.70 -17.33
C GLY A 193 12.59 -7.96 -16.48
N ALA A 194 13.24 -6.93 -15.95
CA ALA A 194 14.38 -7.06 -15.04
C ALA A 194 13.95 -7.52 -13.63
N ILE A 195 12.66 -7.36 -13.28
CA ILE A 195 12.06 -7.87 -12.03
C ILE A 195 11.26 -9.15 -12.31
N HIS A 196 10.40 -9.14 -13.33
CA HIS A 196 9.60 -10.29 -13.73
C HIS A 196 9.99 -10.74 -15.15
N PRO A 197 10.85 -11.75 -15.32
CA PRO A 197 11.41 -12.16 -16.63
C PRO A 197 10.35 -12.43 -17.70
N VAL A 198 9.14 -12.87 -17.34
CA VAL A 198 8.02 -13.04 -18.25
C VAL A 198 7.61 -11.76 -18.99
N LEU A 199 7.95 -10.60 -18.45
CA LEU A 199 7.70 -9.28 -19.03
C LEU A 199 8.90 -8.73 -19.83
N SER A 200 9.91 -9.55 -20.15
CA SER A 200 11.17 -9.10 -20.81
C SER A 200 10.95 -8.40 -22.15
N LYS A 201 9.80 -8.59 -22.80
CA LYS A 201 9.43 -7.95 -24.07
C LYS A 201 8.31 -6.92 -23.95
N ARG A 202 7.98 -6.52 -22.71
CA ARG A 202 6.89 -5.58 -22.44
C ARG A 202 7.42 -4.35 -21.72
N SER A 203 6.86 -3.20 -22.01
CA SER A 203 7.22 -1.93 -21.37
C SER A 203 6.19 -1.48 -20.34
N ALA A 204 6.59 -0.61 -19.42
CA ALA A 204 5.66 0.04 -18.50
C ALA A 204 4.60 0.86 -19.25
N ALA A 205 4.97 1.50 -20.36
CA ALA A 205 4.06 2.30 -21.18
C ALA A 205 2.89 1.49 -21.76
N GLU A 206 3.12 0.20 -22.06
CA GLU A 206 2.08 -0.72 -22.56
C GLU A 206 1.16 -1.24 -21.45
N LEU A 207 1.71 -1.50 -20.26
CA LEU A 207 1.05 -2.24 -19.19
C LEU A 207 0.41 -1.37 -18.14
N LEU A 208 0.87 -0.13 -17.98
CA LEU A 208 0.28 0.86 -17.07
C LEU A 208 -0.82 1.69 -17.76
N PRO A 209 -1.73 2.31 -16.99
CA PRO A 209 -2.71 3.24 -17.52
C PRO A 209 -2.06 4.36 -18.33
N LYS A 210 -2.70 4.76 -19.44
CA LYS A 210 -2.19 5.86 -20.29
C LYS A 210 -2.12 7.20 -19.55
N GLN A 211 -3.02 7.40 -18.61
CA GLN A 211 -3.09 8.59 -17.75
C GLN A 211 -3.31 8.14 -16.31
N PRO A 212 -2.71 8.84 -15.32
CA PRO A 212 -2.98 8.58 -13.93
C PRO A 212 -4.45 8.88 -13.59
N LEU A 213 -5.00 8.21 -12.60
CA LEU A 213 -6.36 8.45 -12.13
C LEU A 213 -6.48 9.86 -11.56
N ALA A 214 -7.47 10.62 -12.02
CA ALA A 214 -7.76 11.95 -11.48
C ALA A 214 -8.43 11.91 -10.10
N LYS A 215 -9.02 10.77 -9.72
CA LYS A 215 -9.68 10.52 -8.43
C LYS A 215 -9.56 9.06 -8.06
N VAL A 216 -9.51 8.78 -6.76
CA VAL A 216 -9.60 7.43 -6.19
C VAL A 216 -10.78 7.34 -5.23
N ILE A 217 -11.27 6.14 -5.00
CA ILE A 217 -12.27 5.82 -3.99
C ILE A 217 -11.54 5.60 -2.66
N SER A 218 -11.97 6.31 -1.62
CA SER A 218 -11.49 6.07 -0.26
C SER A 218 -12.14 4.80 0.28
N ARG A 219 -11.37 3.73 0.45
CA ARG A 219 -11.80 2.51 1.14
C ARG A 219 -11.47 2.68 2.61
N HIS A 220 -12.50 2.95 3.40
CA HIS A 220 -12.37 3.27 4.81
C HIS A 220 -12.13 1.99 5.63
N THR A 221 -11.11 2.02 6.49
CA THR A 221 -10.84 0.90 7.40
C THR A 221 -11.81 0.92 8.58
N VAL A 222 -12.43 -0.22 8.86
CA VAL A 222 -13.20 -0.48 10.07
C VAL A 222 -12.34 -1.36 10.98
N GLY A 223 -11.68 -0.73 11.94
CA GLY A 223 -10.78 -1.41 12.89
C GLY A 223 -11.53 -2.32 13.86
N LEU A 224 -10.80 -3.21 14.54
CA LEU A 224 -11.38 -4.21 15.43
C LEU A 224 -12.15 -3.61 16.63
N ALA A 225 -11.77 -2.41 17.07
CA ALA A 225 -12.36 -1.73 18.22
C ALA A 225 -13.09 -0.42 17.84
N ASP A 226 -13.22 -0.10 16.56
CA ASP A 226 -13.85 1.15 16.13
C ASP A 226 -15.34 1.17 16.49
N PRO A 227 -15.85 2.29 17.02
CA PRO A 227 -17.27 2.44 17.29
C PRO A 227 -18.08 2.47 15.98
N LEU A 228 -19.17 1.71 15.92
CA LEU A 228 -20.00 1.65 14.72
C LEU A 228 -21.07 2.75 14.68
N SER A 229 -21.48 3.25 15.85
CA SER A 229 -22.42 4.36 15.98
C SER A 229 -21.99 5.32 17.09
N VAL A 230 -22.49 6.55 17.06
CA VAL A 230 -22.21 7.56 18.07
C VAL A 230 -22.76 7.16 19.46
N ASP A 231 -23.86 6.43 19.46
CA ASP A 231 -24.48 5.94 20.72
C ASP A 231 -23.63 4.87 21.42
N GLY A 232 -22.77 4.19 20.66
CA GLY A 232 -21.79 3.23 21.19
C GLY A 232 -20.54 3.88 21.81
N ILE A 233 -20.40 5.22 21.74
CA ILE A 233 -19.25 5.92 22.31
C ILE A 233 -19.63 6.49 23.68
N PRO A 234 -18.96 6.05 24.77
CA PRO A 234 -19.14 6.64 26.09
C PRO A 234 -18.95 8.16 26.06
N GLU A 235 -19.73 8.90 26.85
CA GLU A 235 -19.73 10.38 26.79
C GLU A 235 -18.36 10.97 27.09
N ASP A 236 -17.62 10.39 28.01
CA ASP A 236 -16.25 10.77 28.40
C ASP A 236 -15.20 10.44 27.35
N GLN A 237 -15.52 9.61 26.35
CA GLN A 237 -14.63 9.25 25.22
C GLN A 237 -15.00 9.98 23.91
N ARG A 238 -15.99 10.87 23.93
CA ARG A 238 -16.33 11.70 22.77
C ARG A 238 -15.32 12.80 22.56
N LEU A 239 -14.68 12.81 21.39
CA LEU A 239 -13.53 13.70 21.12
C LEU A 239 -13.92 15.18 20.94
N ASN A 240 -15.12 15.46 20.45
CA ASN A 240 -15.62 16.83 20.19
C ASN A 240 -14.66 17.70 19.35
N ASP A 241 -13.94 17.07 18.40
CA ASP A 241 -12.93 17.68 17.51
C ASP A 241 -13.48 17.96 16.09
N SER A 242 -14.81 17.97 15.93
CA SER A 242 -15.53 18.17 14.65
C SER A 242 -15.18 17.16 13.55
N LEU A 243 -14.47 16.08 13.87
CA LEU A 243 -14.22 14.96 12.95
C LEU A 243 -15.09 13.77 13.32
N PRO A 244 -15.53 12.96 12.32
CA PRO A 244 -16.29 11.73 12.58
C PRO A 244 -15.48 10.78 13.47
N GLN A 245 -16.14 10.16 14.45
CA GLN A 245 -15.51 9.21 15.38
C GLN A 245 -16.06 7.79 15.20
N SER A 246 -17.30 7.63 14.72
CA SER A 246 -17.92 6.33 14.48
C SER A 246 -18.10 6.04 12.98
N LEU A 247 -18.28 4.76 12.63
CA LEU A 247 -18.48 4.33 11.23
C LEU A 247 -19.67 5.06 10.58
N ASP A 248 -20.81 5.14 11.26
CA ASP A 248 -22.02 5.81 10.74
C ASP A 248 -21.79 7.31 10.50
N GLN A 249 -21.02 7.99 11.36
CA GLN A 249 -20.60 9.37 11.15
C GLN A 249 -19.65 9.51 9.95
N CYS A 250 -18.67 8.59 9.82
CA CYS A 250 -17.76 8.59 8.67
C CYS A 250 -18.51 8.39 7.34
N ILE A 251 -19.46 7.46 7.30
CA ILE A 251 -20.26 7.22 6.10
C ILE A 251 -21.02 8.51 5.70
N ARG A 252 -21.68 9.16 6.65
CA ARG A 252 -22.41 10.40 6.38
C ARG A 252 -21.54 11.58 5.99
N ALA A 253 -20.44 11.79 6.75
CA ALA A 253 -19.56 12.95 6.54
C ALA A 253 -18.77 12.87 5.23
N TYR A 254 -18.32 11.70 4.86
CA TYR A 254 -17.45 11.49 3.70
C TYR A 254 -18.17 10.88 2.49
N GLY A 255 -19.41 10.41 2.63
CA GLY A 255 -20.16 9.71 1.58
C GLY A 255 -19.50 8.40 1.17
N LEU A 256 -18.98 7.64 2.16
CA LEU A 256 -18.22 6.42 1.93
C LEU A 256 -19.07 5.32 1.28
N ARG A 257 -18.41 4.53 0.42
CA ARG A 257 -19.00 3.39 -0.30
C ARG A 257 -18.10 2.16 -0.30
N HIS A 258 -16.80 2.31 -0.03
CA HIS A 258 -15.86 1.20 0.05
C HIS A 258 -15.29 1.08 1.46
N PHE A 259 -15.20 -0.16 1.94
CA PHE A 259 -14.78 -0.46 3.30
C PHE A 259 -13.72 -1.57 3.32
N LYS A 260 -12.74 -1.45 4.22
CA LYS A 260 -11.84 -2.55 4.60
C LYS A 260 -12.21 -2.95 6.02
N ILE A 261 -12.66 -4.19 6.20
CA ILE A 261 -13.18 -4.66 7.48
C ILE A 261 -12.19 -5.66 8.06
N LYS A 262 -11.72 -5.37 9.27
CA LYS A 262 -10.81 -6.27 10.00
C LYS A 262 -11.57 -7.41 10.63
N ILE A 263 -11.02 -8.63 10.54
CA ILE A 263 -11.47 -9.82 11.26
C ILE A 263 -10.36 -10.31 12.19
N ASN A 264 -10.71 -10.97 13.28
CA ASN A 264 -9.76 -11.42 14.30
C ASN A 264 -9.55 -12.94 14.34
N GLY A 265 -10.31 -13.70 13.54
CA GLY A 265 -10.20 -15.15 13.47
C GLY A 265 -11.04 -15.91 14.55
N ASP A 266 -11.66 -15.20 15.48
CA ASP A 266 -12.68 -15.79 16.38
C ASP A 266 -14.06 -15.71 15.72
N LEU A 267 -14.67 -16.87 15.50
CA LEU A 267 -15.89 -16.97 14.68
C LEU A 267 -17.08 -16.21 15.27
N ASP A 268 -17.29 -16.34 16.56
CA ASP A 268 -18.47 -15.75 17.21
C ASP A 268 -18.34 -14.22 17.25
N THR A 269 -17.16 -13.74 17.59
CA THR A 269 -16.82 -12.30 17.57
C THR A 269 -16.93 -11.71 16.17
N ASP A 270 -16.36 -12.38 15.15
CA ASP A 270 -16.40 -11.90 13.78
C ASP A 270 -17.82 -11.90 13.22
N LEU A 271 -18.65 -12.93 13.50
CA LEU A 271 -20.07 -12.98 13.10
C LEU A 271 -20.87 -11.84 13.70
N GLU A 272 -20.78 -11.63 15.04
CA GLU A 272 -21.49 -10.55 15.71
C GLU A 272 -21.11 -9.19 15.15
N ARG A 273 -19.79 -8.94 15.03
CA ARG A 273 -19.29 -7.65 14.53
C ARG A 273 -19.64 -7.40 13.07
N LEU A 274 -19.50 -8.41 12.19
CA LEU A 274 -19.87 -8.27 10.77
C LEU A 274 -21.35 -7.99 10.58
N ARG A 275 -22.25 -8.62 11.36
CA ARG A 275 -23.69 -8.31 11.33
C ARG A 275 -23.96 -6.86 11.71
N CYS A 276 -23.32 -6.36 12.78
CA CYS A 276 -23.45 -4.96 13.18
C CYS A 276 -22.91 -3.99 12.13
N ILE A 277 -21.76 -4.31 11.51
CA ILE A 277 -21.16 -3.51 10.42
C ILE A 277 -22.06 -3.50 9.18
N ALA A 278 -22.60 -4.68 8.79
CA ALA A 278 -23.52 -4.78 7.65
C ALA A 278 -24.75 -3.89 7.86
N VAL A 279 -25.37 -3.93 9.03
CA VAL A 279 -26.51 -3.06 9.38
C VAL A 279 -26.12 -1.58 9.30
N ALA A 280 -24.97 -1.18 9.86
CA ALA A 280 -24.52 0.21 9.85
C ALA A 280 -24.29 0.73 8.42
N ILE A 281 -23.71 -0.09 7.52
CA ILE A 281 -23.47 0.26 6.13
C ILE A 281 -24.76 0.28 5.32
N GLU A 282 -25.59 -0.77 5.41
CA GLU A 282 -26.81 -0.92 4.63
C GLU A 282 -27.86 0.14 4.98
N GLN A 283 -27.95 0.58 6.24
CA GLN A 283 -28.81 1.68 6.64
C GLN A 283 -28.47 3.01 5.97
N GLN A 284 -27.19 3.26 5.65
CA GLN A 284 -26.70 4.51 5.06
C GLN A 284 -26.51 4.44 3.54
N SER A 285 -26.31 3.25 2.99
CA SER A 285 -25.93 3.03 1.59
C SER A 285 -26.49 1.70 1.07
N PRO A 286 -27.81 1.50 1.04
CA PRO A 286 -28.39 0.26 0.56
C PRO A 286 -27.94 -0.01 -0.89
N ASP A 287 -27.54 -1.23 -1.20
CA ASP A 287 -27.16 -1.75 -2.52
C ASP A 287 -26.03 -1.01 -3.27
N ASN A 288 -25.33 -0.06 -2.63
CA ASN A 288 -24.27 0.71 -3.28
C ASN A 288 -23.03 0.84 -2.40
N TYR A 289 -22.44 -0.30 -2.06
CA TYR A 289 -21.18 -0.38 -1.33
C TYR A 289 -20.39 -1.61 -1.77
N GLU A 290 -19.11 -1.60 -1.51
CA GLU A 290 -18.20 -2.73 -1.67
C GLU A 290 -17.25 -2.80 -0.47
N PHE A 291 -16.76 -4.01 -0.16
CA PHE A 291 -15.81 -4.17 0.94
C PHE A 291 -14.77 -5.24 0.69
N SER A 292 -13.67 -5.16 1.41
CA SER A 292 -12.69 -6.24 1.57
C SER A 292 -12.64 -6.68 3.02
N LEU A 293 -12.35 -7.96 3.25
CA LEU A 293 -12.00 -8.48 4.57
C LEU A 293 -10.48 -8.53 4.69
N ASP A 294 -9.96 -8.14 5.85
CA ASP A 294 -8.54 -8.25 6.15
C ASP A 294 -8.34 -9.18 7.37
N GLY A 295 -7.72 -10.32 7.09
CA GLY A 295 -7.44 -11.34 8.09
C GLY A 295 -6.20 -11.08 8.92
N ASN A 296 -5.34 -10.13 8.54
CA ASN A 296 -4.12 -9.76 9.25
C ASN A 296 -3.35 -10.96 9.82
N GLU A 297 -3.16 -12.01 9.00
CA GLU A 297 -2.36 -13.20 9.36
C GLU A 297 -2.92 -14.05 10.51
N GLN A 298 -4.25 -14.06 10.74
CA GLN A 298 -4.84 -14.75 11.89
C GLN A 298 -4.86 -16.29 11.75
N PHE A 299 -4.83 -16.81 10.51
CA PHE A 299 -4.99 -18.25 10.27
C PHE A 299 -3.67 -18.96 9.99
N LYS A 300 -3.54 -20.18 10.52
CA LYS A 300 -2.34 -21.02 10.40
C LYS A 300 -2.45 -22.10 9.33
N SER A 301 -3.59 -22.23 8.68
CA SER A 301 -3.81 -23.15 7.56
C SER A 301 -4.99 -22.76 6.69
N VAL A 302 -5.03 -23.28 5.45
CA VAL A 302 -6.19 -23.10 4.55
C VAL A 302 -7.42 -23.80 5.10
N VAL A 303 -7.27 -24.94 5.76
CA VAL A 303 -8.37 -25.69 6.37
C VAL A 303 -9.07 -24.88 7.44
N GLU A 304 -8.29 -24.23 8.31
CA GLU A 304 -8.81 -23.37 9.39
C GLU A 304 -9.58 -22.17 8.81
N PHE A 305 -8.98 -21.45 7.86
CA PHE A 305 -9.62 -20.32 7.19
C PHE A 305 -10.87 -20.74 6.41
N ARG A 306 -10.82 -21.84 5.65
CA ARG A 306 -11.97 -22.36 4.92
C ARG A 306 -13.15 -22.68 5.85
N LYS A 307 -12.89 -23.27 7.01
CA LYS A 307 -13.93 -23.54 8.03
C LYS A 307 -14.55 -22.22 8.52
N HIS A 308 -13.72 -21.25 8.89
CA HIS A 308 -14.14 -19.93 9.33
C HIS A 308 -14.97 -19.22 8.25
N TRP A 309 -14.44 -19.13 7.02
CA TRP A 309 -15.10 -18.56 5.87
C TRP A 309 -16.45 -19.21 5.56
N THR A 310 -16.53 -20.54 5.61
CA THR A 310 -17.78 -21.26 5.33
C THR A 310 -18.87 -20.88 6.32
N ASN A 311 -18.55 -20.71 7.60
CA ASN A 311 -19.53 -20.27 8.60
C ASN A 311 -19.97 -18.80 8.36
N LEU A 312 -19.04 -17.90 8.05
CA LEU A 312 -19.38 -16.51 7.71
C LEU A 312 -20.28 -16.45 6.47
N ALA A 313 -19.92 -17.15 5.40
CA ALA A 313 -20.63 -17.11 4.12
C ALA A 313 -22.01 -17.78 4.16
N ASN A 314 -22.23 -18.72 5.09
CA ASN A 314 -23.50 -19.40 5.29
C ASN A 314 -24.42 -18.67 6.27
N ASP A 315 -23.97 -17.60 6.89
CA ASP A 315 -24.81 -16.79 7.77
C ASP A 315 -25.92 -16.09 6.99
N THR A 316 -27.17 -16.32 7.37
CA THR A 316 -28.34 -15.84 6.63
C THR A 316 -28.49 -14.31 6.67
N VAL A 317 -28.00 -13.66 7.73
CA VAL A 317 -28.01 -12.20 7.87
C VAL A 317 -26.94 -11.56 6.96
N LEU A 318 -25.79 -12.23 6.80
CA LEU A 318 -24.67 -11.74 5.98
C LEU A 318 -24.75 -12.13 4.51
N ALA A 319 -25.72 -12.95 4.09
CA ALA A 319 -25.81 -13.48 2.73
C ALA A 319 -25.95 -12.39 1.64
N SER A 320 -26.63 -11.29 1.91
CA SER A 320 -26.71 -10.11 1.03
C SER A 320 -25.40 -9.33 1.06
N PHE A 321 -24.83 -9.10 2.23
CA PHE A 321 -23.62 -8.36 2.46
C PHE A 321 -22.42 -8.96 1.70
N PHE A 322 -22.23 -10.28 1.75
CA PHE A 322 -21.13 -10.96 1.05
C PHE A 322 -21.19 -10.89 -0.48
N LYS A 323 -22.30 -10.49 -1.08
CA LYS A 323 -22.36 -10.24 -2.53
C LYS A 323 -21.53 -9.02 -2.95
N HIS A 324 -21.20 -8.15 -2.01
CA HIS A 324 -20.42 -6.93 -2.18
C HIS A 324 -18.95 -7.09 -1.82
N LEU A 325 -18.50 -8.33 -1.54
CA LEU A 325 -17.11 -8.62 -1.21
C LEU A 325 -16.21 -8.53 -2.45
N LEU A 326 -15.17 -7.69 -2.38
CA LEU A 326 -14.13 -7.57 -3.41
C LEU A 326 -13.11 -8.71 -3.32
N PHE A 327 -12.52 -8.90 -2.14
CA PHE A 327 -11.48 -9.88 -1.86
C PHE A 327 -11.26 -10.05 -0.36
N VAL A 328 -10.53 -11.10 0.00
CA VAL A 328 -9.96 -11.30 1.34
C VAL A 328 -8.46 -11.06 1.28
N GLU A 329 -7.94 -10.26 2.20
CA GLU A 329 -6.54 -9.90 2.29
C GLU A 329 -5.85 -10.68 3.40
N GLN A 330 -4.66 -11.20 3.11
CA GLN A 330 -3.70 -11.84 4.01
C GLN A 330 -4.34 -12.63 5.17
N PRO A 331 -5.18 -13.65 4.90
CA PRO A 331 -5.75 -14.45 5.98
C PRO A 331 -4.68 -15.31 6.68
N PHE A 332 -3.68 -15.77 5.94
CA PHE A 332 -2.64 -16.68 6.45
C PHE A 332 -1.44 -15.95 7.03
N HIS A 333 -0.90 -16.51 8.11
CA HIS A 333 0.34 -16.02 8.70
C HIS A 333 1.47 -16.03 7.64
N ARG A 334 2.31 -14.97 7.65
CA ARG A 334 3.38 -14.76 6.65
C ARG A 334 4.34 -15.94 6.51
N ASP A 335 4.56 -16.69 7.60
CA ASP A 335 5.47 -17.83 7.59
C ASP A 335 4.96 -18.99 6.72
N ILE A 336 3.66 -19.10 6.52
CA ILE A 336 3.05 -20.19 5.75
C ILE A 336 2.40 -19.73 4.44
N ALA A 337 2.11 -18.44 4.31
CA ALA A 337 1.29 -17.90 3.22
C ALA A 337 1.82 -18.23 1.81
N LEU A 338 3.14 -18.39 1.67
CA LEU A 338 3.78 -18.72 0.39
C LEU A 338 4.33 -20.15 0.33
N GLU A 339 3.86 -21.06 1.21
CA GLU A 339 4.22 -22.47 1.17
C GLU A 339 3.33 -23.26 0.18
N ASP A 340 3.86 -24.36 -0.34
CA ASP A 340 3.13 -25.28 -1.25
C ASP A 340 1.81 -25.79 -0.64
N SER A 341 1.76 -25.98 0.67
CA SER A 341 0.58 -26.42 1.43
C SER A 341 -0.65 -25.51 1.24
N VAL A 342 -0.42 -24.21 1.00
CA VAL A 342 -1.51 -23.25 0.71
C VAL A 342 -2.03 -23.50 -0.72
N GLY A 343 -1.16 -23.75 -1.69
CA GLY A 343 -1.56 -24.09 -3.05
C GLY A 343 -2.39 -25.36 -3.09
N ASP A 344 -1.97 -26.42 -2.39
CA ASP A 344 -2.70 -27.68 -2.27
C ASP A 344 -4.10 -27.45 -1.66
N GLY A 345 -4.18 -26.66 -0.60
CA GLY A 345 -5.45 -26.29 0.04
C GLY A 345 -6.38 -25.45 -0.85
N PHE A 346 -5.81 -24.62 -1.73
CA PHE A 346 -6.58 -23.85 -2.71
C PHE A 346 -7.12 -24.72 -3.86
N ASP A 347 -6.38 -25.73 -4.29
CA ASP A 347 -6.84 -26.68 -5.31
C ASP A 347 -8.05 -27.48 -4.81
N ASP A 348 -8.08 -27.82 -3.53
CA ASP A 348 -9.21 -28.48 -2.87
C ASP A 348 -10.41 -27.55 -2.59
N TRP A 349 -10.26 -26.22 -2.87
CA TRP A 349 -11.30 -25.23 -2.59
C TRP A 349 -11.59 -24.31 -3.78
N PRO A 350 -12.20 -24.83 -4.86
CA PRO A 350 -12.45 -24.07 -6.10
C PRO A 350 -13.44 -22.91 -5.94
N GLY A 351 -14.30 -22.93 -4.92
CA GLY A 351 -15.31 -21.88 -4.66
C GLY A 351 -14.86 -20.82 -3.65
N ARG A 352 -13.56 -20.71 -3.37
CA ARG A 352 -13.04 -19.69 -2.47
C ARG A 352 -13.24 -18.27 -2.98
N PRO A 353 -13.34 -17.27 -2.10
CA PRO A 353 -13.27 -15.86 -2.50
C PRO A 353 -11.92 -15.53 -3.13
N PRO A 354 -11.79 -14.43 -3.87
CA PRO A 354 -10.48 -13.91 -4.26
C PRO A 354 -9.65 -13.62 -3.00
N ILE A 355 -8.43 -14.17 -2.92
CA ILE A 355 -7.50 -13.97 -1.80
C ILE A 355 -6.24 -13.29 -2.32
N ILE A 356 -5.77 -12.25 -1.63
CA ILE A 356 -4.54 -11.53 -1.96
C ILE A 356 -3.56 -11.57 -0.78
N ILE A 357 -2.27 -11.37 -1.07
CA ILE A 357 -1.22 -11.21 -0.05
C ILE A 357 -0.99 -9.74 0.28
N ASP A 358 -0.56 -9.45 1.51
CA ASP A 358 -0.11 -8.12 1.98
C ASP A 358 1.26 -8.22 2.66
N GLU A 359 1.33 -8.65 3.91
CA GLU A 359 2.59 -8.78 4.67
C GLU A 359 3.55 -9.82 4.05
N SER A 360 3.02 -10.77 3.29
CA SER A 360 3.83 -11.76 2.57
C SER A 360 4.46 -11.23 1.28
N ASP A 361 4.09 -10.02 0.81
CA ASP A 361 4.70 -9.38 -0.37
C ASP A 361 6.00 -8.64 0.00
N ALA A 362 6.97 -9.39 0.56
CA ALA A 362 8.21 -8.85 1.12
C ALA A 362 9.34 -8.68 0.08
N THR A 363 9.34 -9.45 -1.01
CA THR A 363 10.42 -9.48 -2.00
C THR A 363 9.88 -9.42 -3.43
N ILE A 364 10.78 -9.22 -4.40
CA ILE A 364 10.43 -9.22 -5.84
C ILE A 364 9.82 -10.54 -6.32
N ASN A 365 10.05 -11.65 -5.61
CA ASN A 365 9.53 -12.98 -5.96
C ASN A 365 8.20 -13.32 -5.27
N SER A 366 7.75 -12.53 -4.29
CA SER A 366 6.56 -12.87 -3.49
C SER A 366 5.29 -12.97 -4.34
N LEU A 367 5.00 -11.97 -5.18
CA LEU A 367 3.82 -12.02 -6.03
C LEU A 367 3.83 -13.16 -7.05
N PRO A 368 4.91 -13.41 -7.84
CA PRO A 368 4.97 -14.57 -8.72
C PRO A 368 4.70 -15.89 -8.00
N THR A 369 5.30 -16.09 -6.81
CA THR A 369 5.04 -17.28 -5.98
C THR A 369 3.58 -17.36 -5.57
N ALA A 370 3.01 -16.27 -5.05
CA ALA A 370 1.59 -16.23 -4.64
C ALA A 370 0.64 -16.58 -5.81
N LEU A 371 0.88 -16.03 -7.00
CA LEU A 371 0.08 -16.32 -8.19
C LEU A 371 0.18 -17.80 -8.59
N THR A 372 1.36 -18.43 -8.44
CA THR A 372 1.55 -19.87 -8.69
C THR A 372 0.77 -20.74 -7.71
N LEU A 373 0.63 -20.29 -6.45
CA LEU A 373 -0.16 -20.98 -5.44
C LEU A 373 -1.67 -20.76 -5.60
N GLY A 374 -2.12 -19.82 -6.45
CA GLY A 374 -3.52 -19.57 -6.74
C GLY A 374 -4.11 -18.35 -6.03
N TYR A 375 -3.30 -17.48 -5.45
CA TYR A 375 -3.76 -16.16 -5.02
C TYR A 375 -4.22 -15.31 -6.19
N ALA A 376 -5.12 -14.37 -5.94
CA ALA A 376 -5.63 -13.45 -6.95
C ALA A 376 -4.73 -12.23 -7.17
N GLY A 377 -3.77 -11.95 -6.28
CA GLY A 377 -2.92 -10.78 -6.38
C GLY A 377 -2.28 -10.34 -5.07
N THR A 378 -2.04 -9.03 -4.94
CA THR A 378 -1.36 -8.43 -3.80
C THR A 378 -1.92 -7.04 -3.46
N SER A 379 -1.64 -6.55 -2.25
CA SER A 379 -1.78 -5.13 -1.91
C SER A 379 -0.47 -4.40 -2.23
N HIS A 380 -0.57 -3.18 -2.76
CA HIS A 380 0.55 -2.25 -2.88
C HIS A 380 0.54 -1.26 -1.72
N LYS A 381 1.70 -1.11 -1.08
CA LYS A 381 2.03 -0.03 -0.13
C LYS A 381 3.39 0.53 -0.52
N ASN A 382 3.57 1.84 -0.49
CA ASN A 382 4.85 2.46 -0.85
C ASN A 382 6.01 1.94 0.02
N CYS A 383 5.75 1.60 1.27
CA CYS A 383 6.74 1.01 2.18
C CYS A 383 7.29 -0.36 1.72
N LYS A 384 6.65 -1.02 0.76
CA LYS A 384 7.11 -2.27 0.13
C LYS A 384 7.95 -2.07 -1.13
N GLY A 385 8.14 -0.82 -1.57
CA GLY A 385 8.92 -0.42 -2.74
C GLY A 385 8.09 -0.09 -3.97
N ILE A 386 8.50 0.96 -4.69
CA ILE A 386 7.80 1.51 -5.86
C ILE A 386 8.08 0.67 -7.11
N PHE A 387 9.36 0.44 -7.46
CA PHE A 387 9.70 -0.31 -8.67
C PHE A 387 9.19 -1.75 -8.61
N LYS A 388 9.25 -2.40 -7.43
CA LYS A 388 8.60 -3.69 -7.20
C LYS A 388 7.08 -3.58 -7.42
N GLY A 389 6.44 -2.57 -6.84
CA GLY A 389 5.00 -2.33 -6.99
C GLY A 389 4.57 -2.08 -8.43
N VAL A 390 5.36 -1.30 -9.19
CA VAL A 390 5.15 -1.06 -10.63
C VAL A 390 5.30 -2.35 -11.43
N ALA A 391 6.34 -3.16 -11.16
CA ALA A 391 6.51 -4.46 -11.81
C ALA A 391 5.34 -5.41 -11.51
N ASN A 392 4.88 -5.45 -10.24
CA ASN A 392 3.70 -6.23 -9.84
C ASN A 392 2.44 -5.76 -10.57
N ALA A 393 2.23 -4.44 -10.71
CA ALA A 393 1.11 -3.89 -11.48
C ALA A 393 1.17 -4.30 -12.95
N CYS A 394 2.36 -4.24 -13.57
CA CYS A 394 2.58 -4.71 -14.94
C CYS A 394 2.29 -6.21 -15.09
N LEU A 395 2.73 -7.05 -14.15
CA LEU A 395 2.45 -8.49 -14.16
C LEU A 395 0.96 -8.78 -14.07
N LEU A 396 0.26 -8.11 -13.15
CA LEU A 396 -1.19 -8.27 -12.99
C LEU A 396 -1.96 -7.71 -14.18
N SER A 397 -1.47 -6.65 -14.84
CA SER A 397 -2.05 -6.12 -16.09
C SER A 397 -1.95 -7.13 -17.22
N ALA A 398 -0.76 -7.71 -17.45
CA ALA A 398 -0.55 -8.75 -18.45
C ALA A 398 -1.43 -9.99 -18.20
N ARG A 399 -1.62 -10.39 -16.95
CA ARG A 399 -2.52 -11.48 -16.56
C ARG A 399 -3.99 -11.18 -16.85
N ARG A 400 -4.44 -9.92 -16.61
CA ARG A 400 -5.81 -9.48 -16.99
C ARG A 400 -6.03 -9.53 -18.50
N GLU A 401 -5.03 -9.15 -19.31
CA GLU A 401 -5.09 -9.30 -20.77
C GLU A 401 -5.29 -10.77 -21.19
N ALA A 402 -4.75 -11.71 -20.41
CA ALA A 402 -4.95 -13.16 -20.59
C ALA A 402 -6.23 -13.69 -19.89
N CYS A 403 -7.15 -12.82 -19.50
CA CYS A 403 -8.44 -13.16 -18.86
C CYS A 403 -8.32 -13.85 -17.49
N HIS A 404 -7.21 -13.67 -16.75
CA HIS A 404 -7.09 -14.14 -15.40
C HIS A 404 -7.58 -13.10 -14.39
N LEU A 405 -8.27 -13.56 -13.34
CA LEU A 405 -8.58 -12.72 -12.19
C LEU A 405 -7.29 -12.21 -11.58
N SER A 406 -7.15 -10.89 -11.52
CA SER A 406 -5.93 -10.25 -11.03
C SER A 406 -6.28 -8.98 -10.25
N VAL A 407 -5.99 -8.99 -8.95
CA VAL A 407 -6.34 -7.94 -7.99
C VAL A 407 -5.08 -7.23 -7.51
N MET A 408 -5.09 -5.90 -7.54
CA MET A 408 -4.11 -5.08 -6.84
C MET A 408 -4.86 -4.08 -5.96
N SER A 409 -4.72 -4.22 -4.65
CA SER A 409 -5.23 -3.29 -3.66
C SER A 409 -4.23 -2.15 -3.45
N GLY A 410 -4.70 -0.96 -3.16
CA GLY A 410 -3.86 0.17 -2.77
C GLY A 410 -4.04 0.47 -1.29
N GLU A 411 -2.94 0.65 -0.56
CA GLU A 411 -2.94 0.79 0.90
C GLU A 411 -1.74 1.60 1.39
N ASP A 412 -1.72 1.91 2.69
CA ASP A 412 -0.62 2.60 3.36
C ASP A 412 -0.44 2.19 4.82
N LEU A 413 0.44 2.88 5.53
CA LEU A 413 0.73 2.70 6.94
C LEU A 413 -0.02 3.69 7.85
N CYS A 414 -1.28 3.99 7.56
CA CYS A 414 -2.05 5.06 8.24
C CYS A 414 -1.51 6.47 7.95
N ASN A 415 -0.93 6.66 6.77
CA ASN A 415 -0.20 7.86 6.40
C ASN A 415 -1.06 9.11 6.33
N ILE A 416 -0.43 10.24 6.70
CA ILE A 416 -0.94 11.60 6.51
C ILE A 416 0.08 12.45 5.73
N GLY A 417 -0.27 13.71 5.37
CA GLY A 417 0.71 14.66 4.84
C GLY A 417 1.81 14.99 5.87
N PRO A 418 2.78 15.82 5.48
CA PRO A 418 2.83 16.58 4.24
C PRO A 418 3.41 15.85 3.03
N VAL A 419 4.03 14.67 3.19
CA VAL A 419 4.73 13.96 2.11
C VAL A 419 4.12 12.57 1.85
N SER A 420 4.09 11.69 2.85
CA SER A 420 3.82 10.27 2.67
C SER A 420 2.50 9.98 1.96
N VAL A 421 1.35 10.47 2.46
CA VAL A 421 0.06 10.24 1.82
C VAL A 421 -0.02 10.79 0.39
N ILE A 422 0.67 11.90 0.12
CA ILE A 422 0.67 12.53 -1.20
C ILE A 422 1.44 11.64 -2.20
N GLN A 423 2.59 11.11 -1.79
CA GLN A 423 3.36 10.16 -2.58
C GLN A 423 2.62 8.82 -2.75
N ASP A 424 1.93 8.33 -1.70
CA ASP A 424 1.08 7.13 -1.81
C ASP A 424 0.01 7.32 -2.89
N LEU A 425 -0.70 8.45 -2.85
CA LEU A 425 -1.75 8.76 -3.82
C LEU A 425 -1.20 8.96 -5.25
N ALA A 426 0.01 9.52 -5.41
CA ALA A 426 0.67 9.63 -6.71
C ALA A 426 0.94 8.26 -7.34
N VAL A 427 1.39 7.30 -6.54
CA VAL A 427 1.63 5.92 -6.98
C VAL A 427 0.32 5.22 -7.31
N MET A 428 -0.69 5.29 -6.43
CA MET A 428 -2.00 4.67 -6.68
C MET A 428 -2.64 5.19 -7.97
N ALA A 429 -2.58 6.50 -8.20
CA ALA A 429 -3.04 7.12 -9.44
C ALA A 429 -2.32 6.57 -10.67
N THR A 430 -1.00 6.47 -10.60
CA THR A 430 -0.14 5.99 -11.70
C THR A 430 -0.37 4.52 -12.01
N LEU A 431 -0.57 3.68 -11.00
CA LEU A 431 -0.84 2.25 -11.15
C LEU A 431 -2.29 1.95 -11.55
N GLY A 432 -3.19 2.94 -11.51
CA GLY A 432 -4.60 2.76 -11.83
C GLY A 432 -5.39 2.01 -10.75
N ILE A 433 -4.98 2.12 -9.49
CA ILE A 433 -5.66 1.50 -8.36
C ILE A 433 -6.81 2.41 -7.92
N GLU A 434 -8.04 2.02 -8.24
CA GLU A 434 -9.21 2.88 -8.03
C GLU A 434 -9.67 2.94 -6.58
N SER A 435 -9.62 1.80 -5.85
CA SER A 435 -10.09 1.68 -4.47
C SER A 435 -8.90 1.58 -3.52
N VAL A 436 -8.67 2.64 -2.74
CA VAL A 436 -7.46 2.81 -1.92
C VAL A 436 -7.83 2.84 -0.45
N GLU A 437 -7.23 1.97 0.37
CA GLU A 437 -7.39 2.03 1.82
C GLU A 437 -6.88 3.37 2.35
N ARG A 438 -7.73 4.04 3.13
CA ARG A 438 -7.39 5.27 3.82
C ARG A 438 -7.95 5.24 5.25
N ASN A 439 -7.07 5.38 6.22
CA ASN A 439 -7.41 5.42 7.63
C ASN A 439 -6.74 6.59 8.37
N GLY A 440 -5.67 7.17 7.85
CA GLY A 440 -5.01 8.34 8.43
C GLY A 440 -5.96 9.52 8.66
N HIS A 441 -6.95 9.76 7.79
CA HIS A 441 -7.97 10.78 7.98
C HIS A 441 -8.91 10.53 9.17
N HIS A 442 -8.98 9.29 9.65
CA HIS A 442 -9.82 8.87 10.77
C HIS A 442 -9.08 8.90 12.10
N TYR A 443 -7.85 8.38 12.12
CA TYR A 443 -7.07 8.26 13.35
C TYR A 443 -6.18 9.47 13.64
N MET A 444 -5.98 10.38 12.69
CA MET A 444 -5.17 11.60 12.88
C MET A 444 -6.04 12.86 12.75
N ALA A 445 -5.70 13.90 13.51
CA ALA A 445 -6.36 15.20 13.43
C ALA A 445 -5.79 16.04 12.27
N GLY A 446 -5.86 15.51 11.05
CA GLY A 446 -5.31 16.17 9.86
C GLY A 446 -3.83 16.52 10.03
N LEU A 447 -3.45 17.76 9.72
CA LEU A 447 -2.08 18.27 9.88
C LEU A 447 -1.90 19.15 11.12
N SER A 448 -2.76 19.03 12.15
CA SER A 448 -2.74 19.88 13.35
C SER A 448 -1.43 19.86 14.12
N GLN A 449 -0.65 18.78 14.01
CA GLN A 449 0.61 18.59 14.73
C GLN A 449 1.84 19.08 13.94
N PHE A 450 1.63 19.61 12.72
CA PHE A 450 2.71 20.17 11.89
C PHE A 450 2.79 21.70 12.04
N PRO A 451 3.98 22.30 11.81
CA PRO A 451 4.16 23.74 11.82
C PRO A 451 3.19 24.46 10.86
N ASP A 452 2.73 25.64 11.23
CA ASP A 452 1.80 26.45 10.42
C ASP A 452 2.32 26.71 9.00
N VAL A 453 3.64 26.86 8.83
CA VAL A 453 4.24 27.03 7.50
C VAL A 453 4.00 25.82 6.63
N THR A 454 4.21 24.63 7.17
CA THR A 454 3.95 23.34 6.49
C THR A 454 2.48 23.20 6.12
N GLN A 455 1.57 23.52 7.06
CA GLN A 455 0.13 23.48 6.80
C GLN A 455 -0.27 24.38 5.64
N ARG A 456 0.26 25.62 5.60
CA ARG A 456 0.00 26.57 4.50
C ARG A 456 0.59 26.11 3.15
N GLN A 457 1.78 25.50 3.16
CA GLN A 457 2.39 24.94 1.94
C GLN A 457 1.51 23.84 1.34
N VAL A 458 1.04 22.90 2.16
CA VAL A 458 0.15 21.83 1.72
C VAL A 458 -1.16 22.37 1.15
N LEU A 459 -1.81 23.31 1.82
CA LEU A 459 -3.06 23.94 1.33
C LEU A 459 -2.86 24.66 -0.01
N SER A 460 -1.72 25.36 -0.16
CA SER A 460 -1.40 26.09 -1.40
C SER A 460 -1.10 25.16 -2.57
N ALA A 461 -0.33 24.08 -2.34
CA ALA A 461 0.08 23.14 -3.39
C ALA A 461 -1.05 22.19 -3.77
N HIS A 462 -1.92 21.84 -2.82
CA HIS A 462 -2.88 20.76 -2.98
C HIS A 462 -4.33 21.19 -2.70
N ALA A 463 -4.75 22.29 -3.33
CA ALA A 463 -6.14 22.73 -3.32
C ALA A 463 -7.05 21.64 -3.92
N GLY A 464 -8.09 21.23 -3.18
CA GLY A 464 -9.00 20.15 -3.56
C GLY A 464 -8.60 18.76 -3.05
N LEU A 465 -7.34 18.55 -2.65
CA LEU A 465 -6.90 17.38 -1.89
C LEU A 465 -7.01 17.64 -0.38
N TYR A 466 -6.68 18.87 0.03
CA TYR A 466 -6.81 19.34 1.40
C TYR A 466 -7.77 20.52 1.50
N ARG A 467 -8.47 20.60 2.62
CA ARG A 467 -9.29 21.74 3.02
C ARG A 467 -9.02 22.13 4.45
N VAL A 468 -9.28 23.37 4.81
CA VAL A 468 -9.28 23.79 6.22
C VAL A 468 -10.52 23.19 6.89
N GLY A 469 -10.33 22.42 7.94
CA GLY A 469 -11.39 21.87 8.76
C GLY A 469 -12.01 22.96 9.68
N GLU A 470 -13.11 22.62 10.37
CA GLU A 470 -13.77 23.55 11.33
C GLU A 470 -12.86 23.98 12.46
N GLN A 471 -11.89 23.16 12.83
CA GLN A 471 -10.89 23.44 13.88
C GLN A 471 -9.70 24.31 13.41
N GLY A 472 -9.67 24.72 12.13
CA GLY A 472 -8.67 25.62 11.59
C GLY A 472 -7.43 24.97 10.99
N TRP A 473 -7.24 23.63 11.07
CA TRP A 473 -6.14 22.93 10.42
C TRP A 473 -6.53 22.19 9.13
N PRO A 474 -5.56 21.89 8.26
CA PRO A 474 -5.81 21.14 7.01
C PRO A 474 -6.19 19.69 7.30
N THR A 475 -7.26 19.23 6.65
CA THR A 475 -7.68 17.82 6.63
C THR A 475 -7.77 17.33 5.19
N LEU A 476 -7.52 16.03 4.98
CA LEU A 476 -7.72 15.37 3.68
C LEU A 476 -9.20 15.52 3.27
N GLU A 477 -9.44 15.97 2.04
CA GLU A 477 -10.78 16.16 1.55
C GLU A 477 -11.33 14.88 0.89
N ILE A 478 -12.34 14.29 1.51
CA ILE A 478 -13.08 13.15 0.96
C ILE A 478 -14.50 13.62 0.65
N ARG A 479 -14.87 13.62 -0.63
CA ARG A 479 -16.23 14.01 -1.10
C ARG A 479 -16.89 12.86 -1.85
N ASN A 480 -18.07 12.47 -1.41
CA ASN A 480 -18.82 11.35 -1.98
C ASN A 480 -17.96 10.07 -2.08
N GLY A 481 -17.20 9.78 -1.03
CA GLY A 481 -16.29 8.64 -0.95
C GLY A 481 -15.06 8.71 -1.86
N ARG A 482 -14.73 9.86 -2.43
CA ARG A 482 -13.62 10.04 -3.38
C ARG A 482 -12.65 11.12 -2.95
N ILE A 483 -11.40 10.95 -3.35
CA ILE A 483 -10.29 11.87 -3.16
C ILE A 483 -9.85 12.37 -4.54
N ASP A 484 -9.73 13.69 -4.70
CA ASP A 484 -9.27 14.34 -5.94
C ASP A 484 -7.74 14.38 -5.99
N LEU A 485 -7.16 13.84 -7.06
CA LEU A 485 -5.71 13.67 -7.22
C LEU A 485 -5.09 14.59 -8.28
N ARG A 486 -5.85 15.53 -8.83
CA ARG A 486 -5.33 16.40 -9.91
C ARG A 486 -4.11 17.18 -9.47
N SER A 487 -4.16 17.82 -8.29
CA SER A 487 -3.01 18.56 -7.75
C SER A 487 -1.79 17.67 -7.45
N VAL A 488 -1.99 16.39 -7.15
CA VAL A 488 -0.93 15.40 -6.94
C VAL A 488 -0.28 15.00 -8.28
N ASN A 489 -1.11 14.75 -9.30
CA ASN A 489 -0.64 14.31 -10.62
C ASN A 489 0.09 15.41 -11.40
N ASP A 490 -0.15 16.67 -11.06
CA ASP A 490 0.51 17.85 -11.67
C ASP A 490 1.94 18.06 -11.11
N GLN A 491 2.32 17.34 -10.03
CA GLN A 491 3.65 17.46 -9.41
C GLN A 491 4.59 16.34 -9.87
N SER A 492 5.88 16.52 -9.60
CA SER A 492 6.92 15.54 -9.96
C SER A 492 6.68 14.17 -9.33
N PHE A 493 6.59 14.12 -7.99
CA PHE A 493 6.20 12.90 -7.26
C PHE A 493 5.20 13.24 -6.13
N GLY A 494 4.24 14.08 -6.44
CA GLY A 494 3.13 14.41 -5.57
C GLY A 494 3.35 15.61 -4.66
N THR A 495 4.52 15.79 -4.03
CA THR A 495 4.73 16.77 -2.93
C THR A 495 4.49 18.24 -3.35
N GLY A 496 5.09 18.71 -4.46
CA GLY A 496 4.77 20.00 -5.06
C GLY A 496 5.33 21.26 -4.35
N PHE A 497 6.06 21.10 -3.27
CA PHE A 497 6.73 22.18 -2.53
C PHE A 497 8.03 21.71 -1.90
N ASP A 498 8.89 22.63 -1.46
CA ASP A 498 10.09 22.33 -0.67
C ASP A 498 9.72 22.37 0.81
N LEU A 499 9.70 21.19 1.45
CA LEU A 499 9.41 21.06 2.87
C LEU A 499 10.60 21.55 3.68
N ASP A 500 10.38 22.54 4.54
CA ASP A 500 11.36 22.95 5.54
C ASP A 500 11.47 21.85 6.62
N LEU A 501 12.62 21.19 6.67
CA LEU A 501 12.91 20.14 7.64
C LEU A 501 13.49 20.66 8.96
N SER A 502 13.82 21.95 9.06
CA SER A 502 14.44 22.52 10.25
C SER A 502 13.60 22.42 11.55
N PRO A 503 12.25 22.34 11.50
CA PRO A 503 11.45 22.12 12.69
C PRO A 503 11.44 20.69 13.21
N PHE A 504 11.94 19.72 12.42
CA PHE A 504 11.93 18.30 12.76
C PHE A 504 13.29 17.89 13.33
N GLU A 505 13.29 16.95 14.26
CA GLU A 505 14.50 16.46 14.89
C GLU A 505 15.38 15.74 13.86
N GLU A 506 16.60 16.25 13.61
CA GLU A 506 17.58 15.57 12.76
C GLU A 506 18.25 14.46 13.58
N THR A 507 18.18 13.24 13.09
CA THR A 507 18.83 12.07 13.71
C THR A 507 20.07 11.67 12.92
N GLY A 508 21.13 11.24 13.64
CA GLY A 508 22.38 10.82 13.01
C GLY A 508 22.19 9.61 12.07
N LEU A 509 23.02 9.55 11.02
CA LEU A 509 23.09 8.40 10.11
C LEU A 509 23.91 7.24 10.66
N ALA A 510 24.71 7.46 11.71
CA ALA A 510 25.49 6.39 12.33
C ALA A 510 24.57 5.38 13.03
N GLU A 511 24.89 4.09 12.89
CA GLU A 511 24.34 3.05 13.76
C GLU A 511 24.97 3.23 15.15
N GLU A 512 24.12 3.39 16.17
CA GLU A 512 24.56 3.38 17.58
C GLU A 512 24.91 1.98 18.06
#